data_a8da8a5f9e5e12e31a3525da05a8a102
#
_entry.id   a8da8a5f9e5e12e31a3525da05a8a102
#
_cell.length_a   1.000
_cell.length_b   1.000
_cell.length_c   1.000
_cell.angle_alpha   90.00
_cell.angle_beta   90.00
_cell.angle_gamma   90.00
#
_symmetry.space_group_name_H-M   'P 1'
#
loop_
_entity.id
_entity.type
_entity.pdbx_description
1 polymer ?
#
loop_
_entity_poly.entity_id
_entity_poly.type
_entity_poly.pdbx_seq_one_letter_code
_entity_poly.pdbx_strand_id
1 'polypeptide(L)'
;MVGPEMRRLLAVMAHPDDESMGTGGLILRHTRNEVMVHVICATRGERGWGGRPAGARPEDLAQIRTAEMEAAAAALALSGVELWDYPDGGVDKWDYTEITQRIWEAVSTVRPAAVVGWGPDGGYGHPDNIAIGSCTDAAVAAMPEGDRPGLYHVAIDAQLDEFYRETIALDGMDGNPLPDVVANDVNVVLELSPDEIQMKLRAIDCHQSQLEDWRVAIRKHPDLLQKGYGHEPYVAVSSKAKGLTSAGLLGEFA
;
A
#
# COMPACT_ATOMS: atom_id res chain seq x y z
N MET A 1 8.58 -28.56 21.50
CA MET A 1 7.48 -28.22 20.61
C MET A 1 7.78 -26.81 20.12
N VAL A 2 8.10 -26.63 18.84
CA VAL A 2 8.21 -25.30 18.23
C VAL A 2 6.79 -24.75 18.20
N GLY A 3 6.55 -23.63 18.89
CA GLY A 3 5.24 -22.97 18.83
C GLY A 3 4.87 -22.64 17.38
N PRO A 4 3.59 -22.34 17.08
CA PRO A 4 3.19 -21.96 15.74
C PRO A 4 4.08 -20.79 15.30
N GLU A 5 4.81 -20.99 14.19
CA GLU A 5 5.66 -19.95 13.63
C GLU A 5 4.78 -18.76 13.30
N MET A 6 4.99 -17.62 13.99
CA MET A 6 4.15 -16.44 13.78
C MET A 6 4.29 -16.00 12.33
N ARG A 7 3.17 -16.00 11.62
CA ARG A 7 3.11 -15.58 10.22
C ARG A 7 3.39 -14.10 10.12
N ARG A 8 4.12 -13.70 9.10
CA ARG A 8 4.50 -12.29 8.86
C ARG A 8 4.11 -11.90 7.45
N LEU A 9 3.65 -10.67 7.32
CA LEU A 9 3.39 -9.98 6.05
C LEU A 9 4.31 -8.76 6.00
N LEU A 10 4.89 -8.49 4.85
CA LEU A 10 5.66 -7.28 4.57
C LEU A 10 4.98 -6.50 3.44
N ALA A 11 4.62 -5.26 3.69
CA ALA A 11 4.21 -4.32 2.66
C ALA A 11 5.38 -3.39 2.32
N VAL A 12 5.67 -3.21 1.02
CA VAL A 12 6.74 -2.34 0.52
C VAL A 12 6.11 -1.28 -0.37
N MET A 13 6.09 -0.05 0.14
CA MET A 13 5.39 1.09 -0.42
C MET A 13 6.34 2.23 -0.76
N ALA A 14 5.93 3.14 -1.63
CA ALA A 14 6.73 4.29 -1.99
C ALA A 14 6.54 5.45 -1.01
N HIS A 15 5.28 5.74 -0.62
CA HIS A 15 4.95 6.93 0.15
C HIS A 15 4.13 6.58 1.39
N PRO A 16 4.20 7.41 2.46
CA PRO A 16 3.25 7.35 3.56
C PRO A 16 1.84 7.68 3.06
N ASP A 17 0.89 6.82 3.27
CA ASP A 17 -0.52 6.72 2.84
C ASP A 17 -0.82 5.55 1.90
N ASP A 18 0.14 5.10 1.10
CA ASP A 18 0.00 3.93 0.21
C ASP A 18 -0.50 2.69 0.98
N GLU A 19 0.02 2.46 2.20
CA GLU A 19 -0.35 1.32 3.03
C GLU A 19 -1.82 1.35 3.46
N SER A 20 -2.33 2.54 3.76
CA SER A 20 -3.71 2.74 4.19
C SER A 20 -4.67 2.73 3.00
N MET A 21 -4.30 3.40 1.91
CA MET A 21 -5.12 3.52 0.71
C MET A 21 -5.17 2.19 -0.06
N GLY A 22 -4.01 1.64 -0.41
CA GLY A 22 -3.90 0.47 -1.28
C GLY A 22 -4.09 -0.87 -0.56
N THR A 23 -3.74 -0.96 0.73
CA THR A 23 -3.67 -2.24 1.44
C THR A 23 -4.25 -2.23 2.85
N GLY A 24 -4.95 -1.16 3.23
CA GLY A 24 -5.44 -0.98 4.60
C GLY A 24 -6.38 -2.10 5.07
N GLY A 25 -7.27 -2.56 4.21
CA GLY A 25 -8.17 -3.67 4.50
C GLY A 25 -7.42 -5.00 4.62
N LEU A 26 -6.48 -5.25 3.71
CA LEU A 26 -5.59 -6.40 3.77
C LEU A 26 -4.82 -6.45 5.10
N ILE A 27 -4.19 -5.34 5.46
CA ILE A 27 -3.41 -5.21 6.70
C ILE A 27 -4.31 -5.48 7.90
N LEU A 28 -5.46 -4.81 8.01
CA LEU A 28 -6.40 -4.98 9.11
C LEU A 28 -6.88 -6.42 9.25
N ARG A 29 -7.17 -7.10 8.15
CA ARG A 29 -7.59 -8.50 8.18
C ARG A 29 -6.50 -9.41 8.72
N HIS A 30 -5.22 -9.13 8.41
CA HIS A 30 -4.09 -9.90 8.92
C HIS A 30 -3.78 -9.59 10.37
N THR A 31 -3.68 -8.30 10.76
CA THR A 31 -3.37 -7.92 12.15
C THR A 31 -4.43 -8.39 13.14
N ARG A 32 -5.71 -8.40 12.76
CA ARG A 32 -6.81 -8.95 13.58
C ARG A 32 -6.75 -10.46 13.74
N ASN A 33 -6.00 -11.16 12.91
CA ASN A 33 -5.77 -12.61 12.98
C ASN A 33 -4.33 -12.93 13.44
N GLU A 34 -3.77 -12.06 14.29
CA GLU A 34 -2.46 -12.24 14.93
C GLU A 34 -1.28 -12.42 13.97
N VAL A 35 -1.41 -11.97 12.72
CA VAL A 35 -0.31 -11.89 11.78
C VAL A 35 0.50 -10.63 12.06
N MET A 36 1.81 -10.77 12.18
CA MET A 36 2.71 -9.61 12.29
C MET A 36 2.85 -8.94 10.93
N VAL A 37 2.38 -7.70 10.83
CA VAL A 37 2.48 -6.93 9.60
C VAL A 37 3.52 -5.83 9.75
N HIS A 38 4.48 -5.81 8.83
CA HIS A 38 5.50 -4.78 8.72
C HIS A 38 5.27 -3.96 7.45
N VAL A 39 5.53 -2.66 7.53
CA VAL A 39 5.45 -1.76 6.37
C VAL A 39 6.80 -1.05 6.19
N ILE A 40 7.25 -0.98 4.96
CA ILE A 40 8.36 -0.14 4.52
C ILE A 40 7.80 0.91 3.57
N CYS A 41 8.12 2.18 3.82
CA CYS A 41 7.92 3.28 2.89
C CYS A 41 9.29 3.78 2.40
N ALA A 42 9.48 3.86 1.09
CA ALA A 42 10.75 4.27 0.50
C ALA A 42 11.09 5.74 0.78
N THR A 43 10.09 6.59 0.92
CA THR A 43 10.25 8.04 1.11
C THR A 43 9.54 8.51 2.38
N ARG A 44 9.74 9.77 2.74
CA ARG A 44 8.92 10.45 3.77
C ARG A 44 7.79 11.28 3.16
N GLY A 45 7.61 11.24 1.85
CA GLY A 45 6.54 11.93 1.16
C GLY A 45 6.65 13.47 1.21
N GLU A 46 7.86 14.01 1.26
CA GLU A 46 8.12 15.45 1.45
C GLU A 46 7.70 16.33 0.27
N ARG A 47 7.32 15.73 -0.85
CA ARG A 47 6.74 16.42 -2.00
C ARG A 47 5.27 16.16 -2.21
N GLY A 48 4.65 15.39 -1.33
CA GLY A 48 3.22 15.18 -1.36
C GLY A 48 2.48 16.50 -1.46
N TRP A 49 1.43 16.52 -2.23
CA TRP A 49 0.57 17.69 -2.41
C TRP A 49 -0.73 17.49 -1.63
N GLY A 50 -1.48 18.50 -1.39
CA GLY A 50 -2.65 18.50 -0.53
C GLY A 50 -2.33 19.27 0.73
N GLY A 51 -3.29 19.70 1.45
CA GLY A 51 -3.30 20.35 2.76
C GLY A 51 -2.02 20.94 3.35
N ARG A 52 -1.02 21.28 2.54
CA ARG A 52 0.19 21.94 3.06
C ARG A 52 -0.20 23.22 3.75
N PRO A 53 0.17 23.40 5.02
CA PRO A 53 0.09 24.71 5.63
C PRO A 53 0.79 25.75 4.74
N ALA A 54 0.20 26.92 4.52
CA ALA A 54 0.80 27.96 3.70
C ALA A 54 2.21 28.27 4.21
N GLY A 55 3.23 28.07 3.33
CA GLY A 55 4.63 28.30 3.67
C GLY A 55 5.36 27.08 4.29
N ALA A 56 4.74 25.92 4.38
CA ALA A 56 5.42 24.71 4.81
C ALA A 56 6.55 24.33 3.82
N ARG A 57 7.71 23.97 4.35
CA ARG A 57 8.85 23.51 3.58
C ARG A 57 8.78 21.99 3.39
N PRO A 58 9.48 21.40 2.40
CA PRO A 58 9.55 19.95 2.24
C PRO A 58 9.96 19.21 3.53
N GLU A 59 10.92 19.75 4.29
CA GLU A 59 11.36 19.14 5.55
C GLU A 59 10.26 19.12 6.61
N ASP A 60 9.44 20.16 6.67
CA ASP A 60 8.30 20.24 7.59
C ASP A 60 7.26 19.19 7.20
N LEU A 61 7.01 19.00 5.88
CA LEU A 61 6.09 18.00 5.39
C LEU A 61 6.58 16.56 5.67
N ALA A 62 7.89 16.29 5.51
CA ALA A 62 8.47 15.00 5.87
C ALA A 62 8.23 14.65 7.33
N GLN A 63 8.36 15.61 8.24
CA GLN A 63 8.08 15.40 9.66
C GLN A 63 6.59 15.17 9.94
N ILE A 64 5.72 15.96 9.29
CA ILE A 64 4.27 15.80 9.41
C ILE A 64 3.85 14.42 8.93
N ARG A 65 4.26 14.01 7.72
CA ARG A 65 3.88 12.71 7.16
C ARG A 65 4.50 11.53 7.91
N THR A 66 5.67 11.71 8.52
CA THR A 66 6.23 10.70 9.44
C THR A 66 5.30 10.47 10.64
N ALA A 67 4.84 11.55 11.28
CA ALA A 67 3.93 11.44 12.43
C ALA A 67 2.55 10.87 12.01
N GLU A 68 2.06 11.23 10.83
CA GLU A 68 0.83 10.68 10.24
C GLU A 68 0.95 9.18 9.99
N MET A 69 2.09 8.72 9.43
CA MET A 69 2.37 7.30 9.22
C MET A 69 2.46 6.52 10.55
N GLU A 70 3.06 7.09 11.59
CA GLU A 70 3.09 6.48 12.92
C GLU A 70 1.67 6.33 13.50
N ALA A 71 0.81 7.33 13.31
CA ALA A 71 -0.58 7.27 13.72
C ALA A 71 -1.38 6.22 12.91
N ALA A 72 -1.18 6.14 11.60
CA ALA A 72 -1.78 5.12 10.74
C ALA A 72 -1.29 3.71 11.12
N ALA A 73 0.00 3.55 11.41
CA ALA A 73 0.57 2.30 11.90
C ALA A 73 -0.11 1.80 13.18
N ALA A 74 -0.38 2.71 14.11
CA ALA A 74 -1.13 2.38 15.31
C ALA A 74 -2.59 1.99 15.02
N ALA A 75 -3.28 2.71 14.10
CA ALA A 75 -4.64 2.42 13.69
C ALA A 75 -4.78 1.06 12.98
N LEU A 76 -3.76 0.67 12.21
CA LEU A 76 -3.67 -0.60 11.50
C LEU A 76 -3.09 -1.74 12.38
N ALA A 77 -2.68 -1.46 13.61
CA ALA A 77 -2.01 -2.39 14.51
C ALA A 77 -0.75 -3.03 13.89
N LEU A 78 0.05 -2.26 13.17
CA LEU A 78 1.30 -2.73 12.57
C LEU A 78 2.30 -3.19 13.64
N SER A 79 3.06 -4.25 13.33
CA SER A 79 4.13 -4.74 14.19
C SER A 79 5.43 -3.94 14.01
N GLY A 80 5.59 -3.25 12.89
CA GLY A 80 6.71 -2.37 12.61
C GLY A 80 6.47 -1.53 11.37
N VAL A 81 7.05 -0.33 11.36
CA VAL A 81 7.10 0.56 10.21
C VAL A 81 8.50 1.12 10.06
N GLU A 82 9.01 1.12 8.83
CA GLU A 82 10.26 1.76 8.46
C GLU A 82 10.00 2.80 7.39
N LEU A 83 10.44 4.03 7.65
CA LEU A 83 10.47 5.11 6.67
C LEU A 83 11.90 5.30 6.21
N TRP A 84 12.13 5.12 4.92
CA TRP A 84 13.44 5.37 4.33
C TRP A 84 13.55 6.83 3.89
N ASP A 85 14.78 7.22 3.52
CA ASP A 85 15.09 8.62 3.18
C ASP A 85 15.41 8.80 1.69
N TYR A 86 14.81 7.97 0.81
CA TYR A 86 14.91 8.23 -0.62
C TYR A 86 14.09 9.48 -0.97
N PRO A 87 14.56 10.31 -1.93
CA PRO A 87 13.86 11.54 -2.27
C PRO A 87 12.48 11.23 -2.88
N ASP A 88 11.44 11.81 -2.34
CA ASP A 88 10.09 11.76 -2.91
C ASP A 88 10.08 12.40 -4.32
N GLY A 89 9.48 11.72 -5.30
CA GLY A 89 9.55 12.08 -6.72
C GLY A 89 10.92 11.85 -7.36
N GLY A 90 11.75 11.00 -6.76
CA GLY A 90 13.11 10.73 -7.23
C GLY A 90 13.60 9.31 -7.02
N VAL A 91 12.75 8.39 -6.52
CA VAL A 91 13.11 6.98 -6.34
C VAL A 91 13.42 6.33 -7.70
N ASP A 92 12.71 6.73 -8.75
CA ASP A 92 12.93 6.28 -10.12
C ASP A 92 14.31 6.65 -10.70
N LYS A 93 15.01 7.62 -10.09
CA LYS A 93 16.32 8.11 -10.48
C LYS A 93 17.45 7.61 -9.59
N TRP A 94 17.11 6.86 -8.54
CA TRP A 94 18.08 6.31 -7.60
C TRP A 94 18.71 5.02 -8.12
N ASP A 95 19.75 4.53 -7.45
CA ASP A 95 20.37 3.26 -7.79
C ASP A 95 19.46 2.08 -7.44
N TYR A 96 18.86 1.46 -8.44
CA TYR A 96 17.98 0.30 -8.28
C TYR A 96 18.68 -0.89 -7.61
N THR A 97 20.00 -1.01 -7.77
CA THR A 97 20.77 -2.08 -7.12
C THR A 97 20.79 -1.88 -5.61
N GLU A 98 20.99 -0.66 -5.16
CA GLU A 98 20.97 -0.31 -3.73
C GLU A 98 19.59 -0.56 -3.12
N ILE A 99 18.51 -0.06 -3.78
CA ILE A 99 17.13 -0.24 -3.31
C ILE A 99 16.79 -1.74 -3.25
N THR A 100 17.10 -2.48 -4.30
CA THR A 100 16.84 -3.93 -4.38
C THR A 100 17.56 -4.68 -3.26
N GLN A 101 18.83 -4.36 -3.01
CA GLN A 101 19.61 -4.97 -1.93
C GLN A 101 18.98 -4.67 -0.55
N ARG A 102 18.57 -3.44 -0.33
CA ARG A 102 17.94 -3.02 0.94
C ARG A 102 16.61 -3.74 1.18
N ILE A 103 15.79 -3.90 0.13
CA ILE A 103 14.54 -4.68 0.21
C ILE A 103 14.87 -6.16 0.47
N TRP A 104 15.86 -6.73 -0.20
CA TRP A 104 16.29 -8.11 0.01
C TRP A 104 16.70 -8.36 1.47
N GLU A 105 17.45 -7.43 2.07
CA GLU A 105 17.86 -7.48 3.48
C GLU A 105 16.65 -7.42 4.43
N ALA A 106 15.68 -6.55 4.13
CA ALA A 106 14.44 -6.45 4.89
C ALA A 106 13.62 -7.74 4.81
N VAL A 107 13.43 -8.31 3.60
CA VAL A 107 12.74 -9.60 3.42
C VAL A 107 13.46 -10.71 4.18
N SER A 108 14.81 -10.74 4.12
CA SER A 108 15.63 -11.74 4.81
C SER A 108 15.53 -11.63 6.35
N THR A 109 15.36 -10.41 6.86
CA THR A 109 15.23 -10.12 8.30
C THR A 109 13.83 -10.42 8.81
N VAL A 110 12.81 -9.92 8.12
CA VAL A 110 11.39 -10.09 8.49
C VAL A 110 10.95 -11.53 8.27
N ARG A 111 11.48 -12.21 7.23
CA ARG A 111 11.06 -13.55 6.79
C ARG A 111 9.54 -13.64 6.63
N PRO A 112 8.94 -12.80 5.79
CA PRO A 112 7.50 -12.79 5.62
C PRO A 112 7.04 -14.02 4.83
N ALA A 113 5.83 -14.50 5.11
CA ALA A 113 5.19 -15.51 4.27
C ALA A 113 4.68 -14.90 2.95
N ALA A 114 4.38 -13.60 2.97
CA ALA A 114 3.99 -12.85 1.78
C ALA A 114 4.57 -11.43 1.80
N VAL A 115 4.87 -10.92 0.60
CA VAL A 115 5.21 -9.52 0.31
C VAL A 115 4.10 -8.95 -0.55
N VAL A 116 3.65 -7.74 -0.23
CA VAL A 116 2.74 -6.95 -1.06
C VAL A 116 3.41 -5.62 -1.39
N GLY A 117 3.28 -5.17 -2.62
CA GLY A 117 3.84 -3.92 -3.10
C GLY A 117 3.17 -3.46 -4.38
N TRP A 118 3.76 -2.47 -5.04
CA TRP A 118 3.26 -1.99 -6.32
C TRP A 118 3.66 -2.94 -7.45
N GLY A 119 2.80 -3.03 -8.47
CA GLY A 119 3.11 -3.71 -9.71
C GLY A 119 3.98 -2.87 -10.66
N PRO A 120 4.30 -3.42 -11.86
CA PRO A 120 5.12 -2.73 -12.86
C PRO A 120 4.43 -1.47 -13.44
N ASP A 121 3.15 -1.31 -13.20
CA ASP A 121 2.34 -0.14 -13.56
C ASP A 121 2.35 0.96 -12.45
N GLY A 122 2.85 0.62 -11.25
CA GLY A 122 2.84 1.51 -10.10
C GLY A 122 1.44 1.85 -9.58
N GLY A 123 0.46 1.01 -9.89
CA GLY A 123 -0.95 1.21 -9.60
C GLY A 123 -1.59 2.27 -10.51
N TYR A 124 -1.24 3.53 -10.30
CA TYR A 124 -1.73 4.67 -11.10
C TYR A 124 -0.61 5.36 -11.90
N GLY A 125 0.49 4.66 -12.17
CA GLY A 125 1.57 5.16 -13.02
C GLY A 125 2.57 6.10 -12.33
N HIS A 126 2.59 6.16 -10.99
CA HIS A 126 3.55 6.98 -10.27
C HIS A 126 4.97 6.44 -10.44
N PRO A 127 5.97 7.25 -10.88
CA PRO A 127 7.32 6.76 -11.15
C PRO A 127 7.99 6.09 -9.94
N ASP A 128 7.81 6.63 -8.74
CA ASP A 128 8.38 6.06 -7.51
C ASP A 128 7.74 4.70 -7.18
N ASN A 129 6.42 4.55 -7.40
CA ASN A 129 5.72 3.28 -7.19
C ASN A 129 6.23 2.21 -8.17
N ILE A 130 6.42 2.58 -9.44
CA ILE A 130 7.00 1.69 -10.46
C ILE A 130 8.41 1.26 -10.07
N ALA A 131 9.23 2.21 -9.60
CA ALA A 131 10.61 1.95 -9.19
C ALA A 131 10.67 0.99 -7.98
N ILE A 132 9.93 1.31 -6.91
CA ILE A 132 9.94 0.49 -5.69
C ILE A 132 9.33 -0.90 -5.94
N GLY A 133 8.28 -0.98 -6.76
CA GLY A 133 7.68 -2.24 -7.18
C GLY A 133 8.67 -3.12 -7.94
N SER A 134 9.35 -2.55 -8.95
CA SER A 134 10.38 -3.26 -9.73
C SER A 134 11.53 -3.75 -8.86
N CYS A 135 11.99 -2.94 -7.89
CA CYS A 135 13.02 -3.34 -6.95
C CYS A 135 12.53 -4.44 -6.00
N THR A 136 11.26 -4.42 -5.60
CA THR A 136 10.64 -5.45 -4.76
C THR A 136 10.57 -6.78 -5.50
N ASP A 137 10.16 -6.78 -6.77
CA ASP A 137 10.13 -7.95 -7.62
C ASP A 137 11.54 -8.57 -7.78
N ALA A 138 12.53 -7.73 -8.06
CA ALA A 138 13.92 -8.17 -8.20
C ALA A 138 14.47 -8.75 -6.89
N ALA A 139 14.18 -8.12 -5.75
CA ALA A 139 14.62 -8.59 -4.44
C ALA A 139 14.02 -9.96 -4.11
N VAL A 140 12.70 -10.14 -4.29
CA VAL A 140 12.01 -11.41 -4.06
C VAL A 140 12.50 -12.49 -5.03
N ALA A 141 12.69 -12.15 -6.30
CA ALA A 141 13.21 -13.09 -7.29
C ALA A 141 14.64 -13.58 -6.98
N ALA A 142 15.47 -12.73 -6.37
CA ALA A 142 16.83 -13.06 -5.95
C ALA A 142 16.90 -13.95 -4.70
N MET A 143 15.78 -14.12 -3.94
CA MET A 143 15.74 -15.03 -2.79
C MET A 143 15.92 -16.48 -3.23
N PRO A 144 16.56 -17.33 -2.40
CA PRO A 144 16.57 -18.77 -2.62
C PRO A 144 15.14 -19.31 -2.77
N GLU A 145 14.91 -20.26 -3.68
CA GLU A 145 13.55 -20.74 -4.02
C GLU A 145 12.76 -21.21 -2.78
N GLY A 146 13.43 -21.86 -1.83
CA GLY A 146 12.83 -22.33 -0.58
C GLY A 146 12.34 -21.19 0.32
N ASP A 147 13.04 -20.05 0.31
CA ASP A 147 12.83 -18.91 1.19
C ASP A 147 11.98 -17.79 0.56
N ARG A 148 11.67 -17.90 -0.74
CA ARG A 148 10.85 -16.90 -1.44
C ARG A 148 9.47 -16.78 -0.81
N PRO A 149 9.03 -15.56 -0.40
CA PRO A 149 7.65 -15.33 0.01
C PRO A 149 6.67 -15.41 -1.17
N GLY A 150 5.37 -15.47 -0.88
CA GLY A 150 4.35 -15.12 -1.86
C GLY A 150 4.49 -13.65 -2.24
N LEU A 151 4.35 -13.30 -3.53
CA LEU A 151 4.46 -11.92 -4.02
C LEU A 151 3.14 -11.49 -4.64
N TYR A 152 2.68 -10.29 -4.23
CA TYR A 152 1.41 -9.71 -4.66
C TYR A 152 1.60 -8.26 -5.03
N HIS A 153 0.97 -7.85 -6.12
CA HIS A 153 0.91 -6.45 -6.54
C HIS A 153 -0.44 -5.86 -6.20
N VAL A 154 -0.43 -4.67 -5.60
CA VAL A 154 -1.61 -3.81 -5.53
C VAL A 154 -2.00 -3.43 -6.95
N ALA A 155 -3.27 -3.52 -7.28
CA ALA A 155 -3.76 -3.26 -8.61
C ALA A 155 -4.90 -2.23 -8.59
N ILE A 156 -5.12 -1.60 -9.72
CA ILE A 156 -6.34 -0.83 -10.00
C ILE A 156 -7.08 -1.57 -11.11
N ASP A 157 -8.20 -2.17 -10.79
CA ASP A 157 -9.09 -2.80 -11.75
C ASP A 157 -10.13 -1.80 -12.31
N ALA A 158 -10.99 -2.28 -13.19
CA ALA A 158 -12.00 -1.42 -13.81
C ALA A 158 -12.98 -0.79 -12.79
N GLN A 159 -13.24 -1.46 -11.65
CA GLN A 159 -14.12 -0.93 -10.62
C GLN A 159 -13.46 0.24 -9.87
N LEU A 160 -12.19 0.11 -9.49
CA LEU A 160 -11.45 1.18 -8.85
C LEU A 160 -11.19 2.35 -9.82
N ASP A 161 -10.87 2.07 -11.08
CA ASP A 161 -10.69 3.12 -12.09
C ASP A 161 -11.97 3.95 -12.24
N GLU A 162 -13.14 3.30 -12.35
CA GLU A 162 -14.43 3.98 -12.40
C GLU A 162 -14.68 4.82 -11.14
N PHE A 163 -14.40 4.28 -9.95
CA PHE A 163 -14.52 5.02 -8.68
C PHE A 163 -13.65 6.28 -8.67
N TYR A 164 -12.38 6.17 -9.06
CA TYR A 164 -11.47 7.33 -9.09
C TYR A 164 -11.93 8.38 -10.10
N ARG A 165 -12.37 7.98 -11.29
CA ARG A 165 -12.90 8.91 -12.29
C ARG A 165 -14.16 9.61 -11.83
N GLU A 166 -15.09 8.90 -11.20
CA GLU A 166 -16.30 9.48 -10.60
C GLU A 166 -15.93 10.48 -9.49
N THR A 167 -14.99 10.14 -8.61
CA THR A 167 -14.57 11.00 -7.50
C THR A 167 -13.90 12.28 -8.00
N ILE A 168 -13.00 12.17 -8.99
CA ILE A 168 -12.34 13.32 -9.63
C ILE A 168 -13.36 14.25 -10.29
N ALA A 169 -14.33 13.69 -11.02
CA ALA A 169 -15.37 14.47 -11.67
C ALA A 169 -16.27 15.23 -10.68
N LEU A 170 -16.55 14.63 -9.52
CA LEU A 170 -17.36 15.24 -8.47
C LEU A 170 -16.67 16.42 -7.78
N ASP A 171 -15.35 16.38 -7.66
CA ASP A 171 -14.56 17.45 -7.03
C ASP A 171 -14.18 18.59 -7.98
N GLY A 172 -14.54 18.48 -9.27
CA GLY A 172 -14.17 19.49 -10.26
C GLY A 172 -12.67 19.55 -10.54
N MET A 173 -11.93 18.48 -10.24
CA MET A 173 -10.49 18.34 -10.51
C MET A 173 -10.23 17.86 -11.93
N ASP A 174 -10.93 18.40 -12.92
CA ASP A 174 -10.87 18.03 -14.34
C ASP A 174 -9.48 18.18 -15.00
N GLY A 175 -8.46 18.57 -14.23
CA GLY A 175 -7.15 18.95 -14.73
C GLY A 175 -6.07 17.88 -14.69
N ASN A 176 -6.27 16.76 -14.02
CA ASN A 176 -5.28 15.69 -13.91
C ASN A 176 -5.92 14.32 -14.19
N PRO A 177 -6.06 13.93 -15.46
CA PRO A 177 -6.62 12.63 -15.79
C PRO A 177 -5.70 11.55 -15.20
N LEU A 178 -6.30 10.59 -14.47
CA LEU A 178 -5.58 9.36 -14.12
C LEU A 178 -5.08 8.73 -15.42
N PRO A 179 -3.84 8.22 -15.45
CA PRO A 179 -3.37 7.45 -16.59
C PRO A 179 -4.30 6.25 -16.81
N ASP A 180 -4.43 5.81 -18.07
CA ASP A 180 -5.19 4.61 -18.43
C ASP A 180 -4.43 3.36 -18.00
N VAL A 181 -4.35 3.16 -16.67
CA VAL A 181 -3.69 2.01 -16.07
C VAL A 181 -4.75 1.17 -15.38
N VAL A 182 -5.30 0.22 -16.12
CA VAL A 182 -6.22 -0.78 -15.57
C VAL A 182 -5.57 -2.14 -15.68
N ALA A 183 -5.34 -2.78 -14.53
CA ALA A 183 -4.81 -4.13 -14.48
C ALA A 183 -5.85 -5.13 -15.01
N ASN A 184 -5.47 -5.88 -16.04
CA ASN A 184 -6.32 -6.90 -16.66
C ASN A 184 -6.07 -8.32 -16.12
N ASP A 185 -5.08 -8.50 -15.26
CA ASP A 185 -4.62 -9.76 -14.71
C ASP A 185 -4.92 -9.92 -13.21
N VAL A 186 -5.80 -9.07 -12.67
CA VAL A 186 -6.31 -9.20 -11.30
C VAL A 186 -6.88 -10.60 -11.09
N ASN A 187 -6.34 -11.32 -10.13
CA ASN A 187 -6.71 -12.68 -9.82
C ASN A 187 -7.05 -12.90 -8.33
N VAL A 188 -6.96 -11.84 -7.56
CA VAL A 188 -7.33 -11.77 -6.16
C VAL A 188 -8.05 -10.48 -5.87
N VAL A 189 -9.21 -10.58 -5.25
CA VAL A 189 -9.99 -9.42 -4.79
C VAL A 189 -10.36 -9.63 -3.34
N LEU A 190 -10.09 -8.63 -2.53
CA LEU A 190 -10.49 -8.59 -1.15
C LEU A 190 -11.68 -7.65 -1.01
N GLU A 191 -12.84 -8.22 -0.72
CA GLU A 191 -14.04 -7.44 -0.40
C GLU A 191 -14.10 -7.20 1.11
N LEU A 192 -14.21 -5.94 1.50
CA LEU A 192 -14.25 -5.53 2.89
C LEU A 192 -15.68 -5.41 3.39
N SER A 193 -15.91 -5.86 4.62
CA SER A 193 -17.15 -5.59 5.33
C SER A 193 -17.27 -4.09 5.70
N PRO A 194 -18.48 -3.59 5.99
CA PRO A 194 -18.66 -2.20 6.43
C PRO A 194 -17.78 -1.83 7.64
N ASP A 195 -17.56 -2.74 8.57
CA ASP A 195 -16.71 -2.49 9.74
C ASP A 195 -15.22 -2.38 9.34
N GLU A 196 -14.75 -3.23 8.43
CA GLU A 196 -13.39 -3.16 7.91
C GLU A 196 -13.16 -1.86 7.13
N ILE A 197 -14.15 -1.42 6.34
CA ILE A 197 -14.10 -0.12 5.64
C ILE A 197 -13.96 1.03 6.65
N GLN A 198 -14.76 1.03 7.72
CA GLN A 198 -14.67 2.07 8.74
C GLN A 198 -13.29 2.08 9.44
N MET A 199 -12.69 0.92 9.66
CA MET A 199 -11.35 0.82 10.24
C MET A 199 -10.28 1.30 9.25
N LYS A 200 -10.37 0.93 7.97
CA LYS A 200 -9.50 1.42 6.90
C LYS A 200 -9.58 2.94 6.79
N LEU A 201 -10.77 3.50 6.80
CA LEU A 201 -10.98 4.96 6.76
C LEU A 201 -10.33 5.68 7.95
N ARG A 202 -10.29 5.06 9.15
CA ARG A 202 -9.58 5.64 10.30
C ARG A 202 -8.07 5.71 10.07
N ALA A 203 -7.49 4.70 9.42
CA ALA A 203 -6.07 4.72 9.07
C ALA A 203 -5.79 5.79 8.01
N ILE A 204 -6.60 5.83 6.94
CA ILE A 204 -6.55 6.87 5.92
C ILE A 204 -6.68 8.26 6.55
N ASP A 205 -7.60 8.43 7.51
CA ASP A 205 -7.81 9.70 8.22
C ASP A 205 -6.60 10.15 9.05
N CYS A 206 -5.61 9.30 9.31
CA CYS A 206 -4.37 9.72 9.95
C CYS A 206 -3.50 10.59 9.03
N HIS A 207 -3.57 10.40 7.71
CA HIS A 207 -2.79 11.13 6.71
C HIS A 207 -3.42 12.50 6.36
N GLN A 208 -3.62 13.33 7.38
CA GLN A 208 -4.34 14.61 7.30
C GLN A 208 -3.80 15.57 6.25
N SER A 209 -2.47 15.60 6.05
CA SER A 209 -1.81 16.48 5.09
C SER A 209 -2.09 16.12 3.63
N GLN A 210 -2.69 14.93 3.38
CA GLN A 210 -2.93 14.41 2.04
C GLN A 210 -4.42 14.33 1.66
N LEU A 211 -5.35 14.64 2.58
CA LEU A 211 -6.75 14.24 2.46
C LEU A 211 -7.76 15.38 2.30
N GLU A 212 -7.34 16.64 2.24
CA GLU A 212 -8.28 17.76 2.34
C GLU A 212 -9.39 17.71 1.27
N ASP A 213 -9.03 17.36 0.04
CA ASP A 213 -9.97 17.29 -1.07
C ASP A 213 -10.80 16.00 -1.10
N TRP A 214 -10.19 14.86 -0.79
CA TRP A 214 -10.84 13.55 -0.79
C TRP A 214 -11.94 13.40 0.27
N ARG A 215 -11.78 14.04 1.43
CA ARG A 215 -12.77 14.01 2.51
C ARG A 215 -14.09 14.61 2.12
N VAL A 216 -14.06 15.64 1.29
CA VAL A 216 -15.27 16.34 0.86
C VAL A 216 -16.08 15.45 -0.08
N ALA A 217 -15.44 14.81 -1.04
CA ALA A 217 -16.10 13.91 -1.98
C ALA A 217 -16.71 12.69 -1.27
N ILE A 218 -15.92 12.01 -0.45
CA ILE A 218 -16.34 10.79 0.25
C ILE A 218 -17.52 11.05 1.19
N ARG A 219 -17.51 12.16 1.93
CA ARG A 219 -18.60 12.48 2.86
C ARG A 219 -19.90 12.82 2.16
N LYS A 220 -19.83 13.33 0.94
CA LYS A 220 -21.02 13.64 0.13
C LYS A 220 -21.61 12.43 -0.57
N HIS A 221 -20.82 11.37 -0.76
CA HIS A 221 -21.18 10.20 -1.55
C HIS A 221 -20.87 8.89 -0.80
N PRO A 222 -21.60 8.58 0.29
CA PRO A 222 -21.36 7.40 1.11
C PRO A 222 -21.57 6.08 0.36
N ASP A 223 -22.32 6.09 -0.73
CA ASP A 223 -22.51 4.97 -1.66
C ASP A 223 -21.22 4.59 -2.41
N LEU A 224 -20.32 5.55 -2.60
CA LEU A 224 -19.01 5.30 -3.19
C LEU A 224 -18.02 4.61 -2.24
N LEU A 225 -18.28 4.64 -0.93
CA LEU A 225 -17.37 4.06 0.06
C LEU A 225 -17.13 2.55 -0.17
N GLN A 226 -18.19 1.80 -0.41
CA GLN A 226 -18.06 0.36 -0.69
C GLN A 226 -17.32 0.13 -2.00
N LYS A 227 -17.62 0.91 -3.03
CA LYS A 227 -17.03 0.77 -4.37
C LYS A 227 -15.53 1.03 -4.37
N GLY A 228 -15.07 2.08 -3.67
CA GLY A 228 -13.67 2.50 -3.67
C GLY A 228 -12.85 1.94 -2.51
N TYR A 229 -13.36 2.03 -1.29
CA TYR A 229 -12.58 1.62 -0.11
C TYR A 229 -12.89 0.21 0.38
N GLY A 230 -14.00 -0.37 -0.08
CA GLY A 230 -14.37 -1.74 0.26
C GLY A 230 -13.83 -2.80 -0.70
N HIS A 231 -13.14 -2.39 -1.75
CA HIS A 231 -12.66 -3.25 -2.82
C HIS A 231 -11.15 -3.09 -2.96
N GLU A 232 -10.39 -4.16 -2.71
CA GLU A 232 -8.94 -4.18 -2.84
C GLU A 232 -8.52 -5.29 -3.82
N PRO A 233 -8.22 -4.94 -5.08
CA PRO A 233 -7.75 -5.89 -6.08
C PRO A 233 -6.23 -6.07 -6.03
N TYR A 234 -5.79 -7.30 -6.27
CA TYR A 234 -4.38 -7.68 -6.30
C TYR A 234 -4.07 -8.62 -7.47
N VAL A 235 -2.81 -8.62 -7.89
CA VAL A 235 -2.24 -9.63 -8.76
C VAL A 235 -1.31 -10.53 -7.95
N ALA A 236 -1.64 -11.82 -7.84
CA ALA A 236 -0.76 -12.83 -7.29
C ALA A 236 0.28 -13.22 -8.34
N VAL A 237 1.54 -12.84 -8.11
CA VAL A 237 2.64 -12.96 -9.11
C VAL A 237 3.35 -14.30 -9.00
N SER A 238 3.59 -14.79 -7.79
CA SER A 238 4.37 -15.99 -7.58
C SER A 238 3.50 -17.25 -7.43
N SER A 239 4.07 -18.42 -7.73
CA SER A 239 3.36 -19.70 -7.55
C SER A 239 3.01 -19.99 -6.08
N LYS A 240 3.75 -19.45 -5.13
CA LYS A 240 3.46 -19.51 -3.69
C LYS A 240 2.31 -18.60 -3.29
N ALA A 241 2.00 -17.60 -4.10
CA ALA A 241 0.87 -16.69 -3.91
C ALA A 241 -0.50 -17.33 -4.21
N LYS A 242 -0.57 -18.56 -4.73
CA LYS A 242 -1.82 -19.23 -5.11
C LYS A 242 -2.70 -19.71 -3.93
N GLY A 243 -2.32 -19.46 -2.70
CA GLY A 243 -3.06 -19.86 -1.51
C GLY A 243 -4.08 -18.82 -1.02
N LEU A 244 -4.39 -17.80 -1.81
CA LEU A 244 -5.31 -16.74 -1.41
C LEU A 244 -6.75 -17.21 -1.49
N THR A 245 -7.35 -17.28 -0.34
CA THR A 245 -8.80 -17.29 -0.19
C THR A 245 -9.28 -15.88 0.16
N SER A 246 -10.57 -15.64 0.09
CA SER A 246 -11.23 -14.42 0.62
C SER A 246 -10.90 -14.11 2.09
N ALA A 247 -10.20 -15.02 2.78
CA ALA A 247 -9.78 -14.88 4.17
C ALA A 247 -8.44 -14.15 4.37
N GLY A 248 -7.66 -13.92 3.32
CA GLY A 248 -6.38 -13.20 3.36
C GLY A 248 -5.26 -13.91 2.58
N LEU A 249 -4.10 -13.23 2.46
CA LEU A 249 -2.94 -13.71 1.69
C LEU A 249 -2.26 -14.96 2.27
N LEU A 250 -2.60 -15.37 3.47
CA LEU A 250 -1.92 -16.45 4.17
C LEU A 250 -2.78 -17.71 4.37
N GLY A 251 -3.88 -17.83 3.61
CA GLY A 251 -4.79 -18.96 3.69
C GLY A 251 -5.76 -18.87 4.88
N GLU A 252 -6.57 -19.93 5.10
CA GLU A 252 -7.48 -19.97 6.25
C GLU A 252 -6.67 -19.83 7.55
N PHE A 253 -7.12 -18.91 8.39
CA PHE A 253 -6.65 -18.79 9.76
C PHE A 253 -7.28 -19.96 10.53
N ALA A 254 -6.58 -21.06 10.67
CA ALA A 254 -7.00 -22.22 11.43
C ALA A 254 -6.73 -22.03 12.93
#